data_81807783205c44ff0db9f433aab6947f
#
_entry.id   81807783205c44ff0db9f433aab6947f
#
_cell.length_a   1.000
_cell.length_b   1.000
_cell.length_c   1.000
_cell.angle_alpha   90.00
_cell.angle_beta   90.00
_cell.angle_gamma   90.00
#
_symmetry.space_group_name_H-M   'P 1'
#
loop_
_entity.id
_entity.type
_entity.pdbx_description
1 polymer ?
#
loop_
_entity_poly.entity_id
_entity_poly.type
_entity_poly.pdbx_seq_one_letter_code
_entity_poly.pdbx_strand_id
1 'polypeptide(L)'
;MVETKKLKRIFENIENYEGLVKSFVKGTFNKNQILKYQSDNHSKNTKLLPLKDIFFGVKDIINIEGYPTRCGSNLPHELFGGQQASVVNNLLNAGASFIAKTVTAEFAIS
;
A
#
# COMPACT_ATOMS: atom_id res chain seq x y z
N MET A 1 8.13 16.16 8.66
CA MET A 1 7.25 14.98 8.69
C MET A 1 7.54 14.17 9.94
N VAL A 2 6.49 13.86 10.68
CA VAL A 2 6.65 13.14 11.95
C VAL A 2 6.38 11.65 11.72
N GLU A 3 7.39 10.84 11.96
CA GLU A 3 7.28 9.39 11.93
C GLU A 3 6.77 8.92 13.28
N THR A 4 5.56 8.34 13.33
CA THR A 4 5.01 7.83 14.57
C THR A 4 5.79 6.60 15.04
N LYS A 5 5.69 6.29 16.33
CA LYS A 5 6.36 5.13 16.91
C LYS A 5 5.93 3.82 16.24
N LYS A 6 4.65 3.71 15.91
CA LYS A 6 4.09 2.56 15.21
C LYS A 6 4.66 2.44 13.78
N LEU A 7 4.70 3.55 13.05
CA LEU A 7 5.21 3.58 11.68
C LEU A 7 6.71 3.27 11.65
N LYS A 8 7.45 3.79 12.61
CA LYS A 8 8.87 3.46 12.75
C LYS A 8 9.10 1.96 12.90
N ARG A 9 8.30 1.29 13.73
CA ARG A 9 8.39 -0.16 13.92
C ARG A 9 8.06 -0.90 12.62
N ILE A 10 7.05 -0.44 11.88
CA ILE A 10 6.68 -1.04 10.59
C ILE A 10 7.85 -0.93 9.62
N PHE A 11 8.46 0.25 9.49
CA PHE A 11 9.61 0.45 8.60
C PHE A 11 10.81 -0.41 9.01
N GLU A 12 11.10 -0.53 10.29
CA GLU A 12 12.17 -1.39 10.78
C GLU A 12 11.94 -2.86 10.42
N ASN A 13 10.70 -3.34 10.57
CA ASN A 13 10.35 -4.71 10.20
C ASN A 13 10.49 -4.94 8.69
N ILE A 14 10.09 -3.99 7.87
CA ILE A 14 10.25 -4.09 6.42
C ILE A 14 11.72 -4.15 6.04
N GLU A 15 12.54 -3.27 6.59
CA GLU A 15 13.98 -3.24 6.34
C GLU A 15 14.67 -4.55 6.76
N ASN A 16 14.22 -5.15 7.87
CA ASN A 16 14.83 -6.37 8.40
C ASN A 16 14.39 -7.63 7.66
N TYR A 17 13.17 -7.71 7.17
CA TYR A 17 12.60 -8.97 6.71
C TYR A 17 12.21 -9.03 5.24
N GLU A 18 11.93 -7.91 4.59
CA GLU A 18 11.45 -7.92 3.19
C GLU A 18 12.46 -8.55 2.23
N GLY A 19 13.75 -8.35 2.46
CA GLY A 19 14.78 -8.98 1.65
C GLY A 19 14.73 -10.52 1.66
N LEU A 20 14.25 -11.10 2.74
CA LEU A 20 14.08 -12.54 2.88
C LEU A 20 12.70 -13.01 2.42
N VAL A 21 11.66 -12.30 2.81
CA VAL A 21 10.26 -12.69 2.56
C VAL A 21 9.82 -12.36 1.16
N LYS A 22 10.26 -11.22 0.62
CA LYS A 22 9.94 -10.75 -0.74
C LYS A 22 8.44 -10.70 -1.00
N SER A 23 7.70 -10.13 -0.06
CA SER A 23 6.24 -10.04 -0.13
C SER A 23 5.73 -8.84 -0.94
N PHE A 24 6.58 -7.82 -1.16
CA PHE A 24 6.19 -6.61 -1.88
C PHE A 24 6.53 -6.69 -3.36
N VAL A 25 5.64 -6.17 -4.20
CA VAL A 25 5.96 -5.96 -5.61
C VAL A 25 7.06 -4.90 -5.71
N LYS A 26 8.09 -5.19 -6.49
CA LYS A 26 9.25 -4.32 -6.65
C LYS A 26 8.84 -2.90 -7.04
N GLY A 27 9.38 -1.92 -6.31
CA GLY A 27 9.18 -0.50 -6.58
C GLY A 27 7.88 0.09 -6.05
N THR A 28 7.05 -0.69 -5.33
CA THR A 28 5.76 -0.19 -4.83
C THR A 28 5.82 0.32 -3.39
N PHE A 29 6.83 -0.06 -2.63
CA PHE A 29 7.05 0.47 -1.29
C PHE A 29 7.85 1.77 -1.38
N ASN A 30 7.29 2.88 -0.88
CA ASN A 30 7.96 4.17 -0.88
C ASN A 30 7.76 4.86 0.46
N LYS A 31 8.80 4.82 1.27
CA LYS A 31 8.81 5.38 2.63
C LYS A 31 8.45 6.88 2.64
N ASN A 32 8.99 7.64 1.69
CA ASN A 32 8.76 9.09 1.63
C ASN A 32 7.30 9.42 1.30
N GLN A 33 6.67 8.67 0.40
CA GLN A 33 5.25 8.86 0.09
C GLN A 33 4.36 8.53 1.28
N ILE A 34 4.69 7.48 2.01
CA ILE A 34 3.95 7.08 3.21
C ILE A 34 4.02 8.18 4.26
N LEU A 35 5.21 8.72 4.50
CA LEU A 35 5.41 9.80 5.46
C LEU A 35 4.68 11.07 5.04
N LYS A 36 4.72 11.41 3.75
CA LYS A 36 4.01 12.57 3.21
C LYS A 36 2.50 12.43 3.40
N TYR A 37 1.95 11.26 3.10
CA TYR A 37 0.52 10.99 3.26
C TYR A 37 0.09 11.14 4.72
N GLN A 38 0.89 10.61 5.65
CA GLN A 38 0.62 10.75 7.09
C GLN A 38 0.64 12.21 7.52
N SER A 39 1.61 12.97 7.06
CA SER A 39 1.74 14.40 7.37
C SER A 39 0.54 15.19 6.84
N ASP A 40 0.13 14.94 5.60
CA ASP A 40 -1.01 15.61 4.98
C ASP A 40 -2.31 15.29 5.72
N ASN A 41 -2.50 14.06 6.14
CA ASN A 41 -3.68 13.65 6.89
C ASN A 41 -3.75 14.28 8.28
N HIS A 42 -2.61 14.41 8.95
CA HIS A 42 -2.55 15.06 10.24
C HIS A 42 -2.90 16.55 10.16
N SER A 43 -2.52 17.22 9.08
CA SER A 43 -2.78 18.64 8.91
C SER A 43 -4.20 18.97 8.47
N LYS A 44 -4.86 18.03 7.77
CA LYS A 44 -6.19 18.26 7.18
C LYS A 44 -7.36 17.79 8.03
N ASN A 45 -7.14 16.84 8.92
CA ASN A 45 -8.21 16.20 9.67
C ASN A 45 -8.07 16.44 11.16
N THR A 46 -8.97 17.25 11.69
CA THR A 46 -9.19 17.38 13.12
C THR A 46 -10.03 16.22 13.68
N LYS A 47 -10.62 15.41 12.78
CA LYS A 47 -11.48 14.28 13.20
C LYS A 47 -10.68 12.98 13.26
N LEU A 48 -10.97 12.20 14.29
CA LEU A 48 -10.43 10.86 14.44
C LEU A 48 -11.14 9.94 13.45
N LEU A 49 -10.41 9.44 12.45
CA LEU A 49 -10.96 8.49 11.50
C LEU A 49 -10.85 7.06 12.05
N PRO A 50 -11.84 6.18 11.76
CA PRO A 50 -11.89 4.84 12.34
C PRO A 50 -10.62 4.00 12.13
N LEU A 51 -9.97 4.14 10.98
CA LEU A 51 -8.79 3.35 10.64
C LEU A 51 -7.50 4.17 10.65
N LYS A 52 -7.49 5.28 11.36
CA LYS A 52 -6.27 6.06 11.55
C LYS A 52 -5.18 5.16 12.15
N ASP A 53 -3.96 5.26 11.62
CA ASP A 53 -2.80 4.47 12.02
C ASP A 53 -2.92 2.97 11.73
N ILE A 54 -3.86 2.58 10.87
CA ILE A 54 -3.91 1.24 10.29
C ILE A 54 -3.25 1.29 8.92
N PHE A 55 -2.34 0.35 8.66
CA PHE A 55 -1.58 0.28 7.42
C PHE A 55 -1.95 -1.01 6.68
N PHE A 56 -2.08 -0.92 5.35
CA PHE A 56 -2.51 -2.08 4.56
C PHE A 56 -1.68 -2.24 3.29
N GLY A 57 -1.53 -3.49 2.87
CA GLY A 57 -0.99 -3.84 1.56
C GLY A 57 -2.14 -4.14 0.60
N VAL A 58 -1.86 -4.01 -0.69
CA VAL A 58 -2.85 -4.30 -1.74
C VAL A 58 -2.30 -5.42 -2.63
N LYS A 59 -2.97 -6.56 -2.61
CA LYS A 59 -2.58 -7.69 -3.45
C LYS A 59 -2.60 -7.29 -4.92
N ASP A 60 -1.64 -7.76 -5.71
CA ASP A 60 -1.41 -7.28 -7.07
C ASP A 60 -2.40 -7.84 -8.10
N ILE A 61 -3.62 -8.12 -7.69
CA ILE A 61 -4.79 -8.34 -8.54
C ILE A 61 -5.83 -7.23 -8.34
N ILE A 62 -5.58 -6.31 -7.39
CA ILE A 62 -6.50 -5.24 -7.01
C ILE A 62 -5.92 -3.92 -7.50
N ASN A 63 -6.71 -3.12 -8.17
CA ASN A 63 -6.26 -1.84 -8.71
C ASN A 63 -6.17 -0.78 -7.62
N ILE A 64 -5.04 -0.10 -7.60
CA ILE A 64 -4.83 1.11 -6.79
C ILE A 64 -4.20 2.17 -7.69
N GLU A 65 -4.70 3.39 -7.59
CA GLU A 65 -4.23 4.51 -8.38
C GLU A 65 -2.74 4.78 -8.14
N GLY A 66 -2.00 5.01 -9.20
CA GLY A 66 -0.57 5.31 -9.15
C GLY A 66 0.34 4.10 -9.30
N TYR A 67 -0.22 2.89 -9.33
CA TYR A 67 0.58 1.66 -9.43
C TYR A 67 0.00 0.72 -10.49
N PRO A 68 0.86 0.11 -11.33
CA PRO A 68 0.36 -0.89 -12.28
C PRO A 68 -0.10 -2.15 -11.56
N THR A 69 -1.13 -2.79 -12.10
CA THR A 69 -1.61 -4.10 -11.66
C THR A 69 -1.08 -5.15 -12.61
N ARG A 70 -0.27 -6.08 -12.12
CA ARG A 70 0.43 -7.07 -12.96
C ARG A 70 -0.11 -8.49 -12.82
N CYS A 71 -0.92 -8.77 -11.81
CA CYS A 71 -1.53 -10.07 -11.55
C CYS A 71 -0.52 -11.24 -11.43
N GLY A 72 0.73 -10.95 -11.05
CA GLY A 72 1.80 -11.95 -10.99
C GLY A 72 2.22 -12.47 -12.36
N SER A 73 1.89 -11.76 -13.43
CA SER A 73 2.11 -12.18 -14.82
C SER A 73 3.20 -11.35 -15.48
N ASN A 74 3.89 -11.95 -16.46
CA ASN A 74 4.84 -11.25 -17.32
C ASN A 74 4.17 -10.55 -18.51
N LEU A 75 2.86 -10.66 -18.66
CA LEU A 75 2.10 -9.95 -19.68
C LEU A 75 2.17 -8.44 -19.43
N PRO A 76 2.00 -7.60 -20.47
CA PRO A 76 1.99 -6.15 -20.28
C PRO A 76 0.94 -5.73 -19.27
N HIS A 77 1.33 -4.93 -18.26
CA HIS A 77 0.41 -4.52 -17.19
C HIS A 77 -0.76 -3.66 -17.68
N GLU A 78 -0.60 -3.05 -18.86
CA GLU A 78 -1.68 -2.26 -19.48
C GLU A 78 -2.94 -3.08 -19.76
N LEU A 79 -2.80 -4.41 -19.89
CA LEU A 79 -3.95 -5.31 -20.05
C LEU A 79 -4.83 -5.41 -18.81
N PHE A 80 -4.30 -5.05 -17.65
CA PHE A 80 -4.98 -5.23 -16.36
C PHE A 80 -5.37 -3.91 -15.71
N GLY A 81 -5.20 -2.80 -16.41
CA GLY A 81 -5.55 -1.48 -15.91
C GLY A 81 -7.05 -1.32 -15.66
N GLY A 82 -7.40 -0.44 -14.76
CA GLY A 82 -8.78 -0.15 -14.41
C GLY A 82 -8.87 0.89 -13.31
N GLN A 83 -10.08 1.15 -12.88
CA GLN A 83 -10.34 2.09 -11.80
C GLN A 83 -9.87 1.51 -10.47
N GLN A 84 -9.50 2.39 -9.55
CA GLN A 84 -9.17 1.98 -8.19
C GLN A 84 -10.34 1.22 -7.57
N ALA A 85 -10.03 0.08 -6.95
CA ALA A 85 -11.04 -0.78 -6.35
C ALA A 85 -11.82 -0.08 -5.23
N SER A 86 -13.11 -0.37 -5.10
CA SER A 86 -13.96 0.22 -4.06
C SER A 86 -13.46 -0.07 -2.66
N VAL A 87 -12.92 -1.26 -2.42
CA VAL A 87 -12.36 -1.62 -1.10
C VAL A 87 -11.19 -0.71 -0.75
N VAL A 88 -10.34 -0.35 -1.72
CA VAL A 88 -9.22 0.57 -1.51
C VAL A 88 -9.75 1.96 -1.16
N ASN A 89 -10.74 2.45 -1.93
CA ASN A 89 -11.37 3.74 -1.65
C ASN A 89 -11.94 3.80 -0.23
N ASN A 90 -12.62 2.74 0.19
CA ASN A 90 -13.24 2.68 1.52
C ASN A 90 -12.18 2.69 2.63
N LEU A 91 -11.08 1.96 2.46
CA LEU A 91 -9.99 1.94 3.44
C LEU A 91 -9.33 3.31 3.56
N LEU A 92 -9.01 3.94 2.43
CA LEU A 92 -8.40 5.28 2.43
C LEU A 92 -9.33 6.32 3.06
N ASN A 93 -10.61 6.29 2.73
CA ASN A 93 -11.60 7.23 3.27
C ASN A 93 -11.79 7.03 4.77
N ALA A 94 -11.59 5.82 5.28
CA ALA A 94 -11.67 5.54 6.72
C ALA A 94 -10.38 5.90 7.47
N GLY A 95 -9.35 6.36 6.78
CA GLY A 95 -8.10 6.83 7.36
C GLY A 95 -6.93 5.86 7.31
N ALA A 96 -7.11 4.68 6.74
CA ALA A 96 -6.04 3.71 6.60
C ALA A 96 -5.00 4.17 5.56
N SER A 97 -3.77 3.72 5.71
CA SER A 97 -2.65 4.11 4.85
C SER A 97 -2.14 2.92 4.04
N PHE A 98 -1.94 3.15 2.75
CA PHE A 98 -1.34 2.16 1.86
C PHE A 98 0.17 2.05 2.11
N ILE A 99 0.69 0.82 2.15
CA ILE A 99 2.11 0.55 2.32
C ILE A 99 2.77 0.14 1.00
N ALA A 100 2.23 -0.88 0.33
CA ALA A 100 2.82 -1.43 -0.89
C ALA A 100 1.85 -2.38 -1.57
N LYS A 101 2.12 -2.66 -2.84
CA LYS A 101 1.47 -3.79 -3.52
C LYS A 101 2.12 -5.08 -3.04
N THR A 102 1.34 -6.12 -2.79
CA THR A 102 1.85 -7.41 -2.36
C THR A 102 1.79 -8.43 -3.51
N VAL A 103 2.77 -9.33 -3.52
CA VAL A 103 2.89 -10.32 -4.61
C VAL A 103 1.73 -11.31 -4.58
N THR A 104 1.45 -11.90 -5.73
CA THR A 104 0.40 -12.89 -5.92
C THR A 104 0.89 -14.01 -6.84
N ALA A 105 0.31 -15.19 -6.72
CA ALA A 105 0.41 -16.17 -7.78
C ALA A 105 -0.25 -15.61 -9.05
N GLU A 106 0.13 -16.12 -10.23
CA GLU A 106 -0.42 -15.60 -11.48
C GLU A 106 -1.94 -15.65 -11.46
N PHE A 107 -2.58 -14.49 -11.65
CA PHE A 107 -4.04 -14.29 -11.58
C PHE A 107 -4.67 -14.82 -10.29
N ALA A 108 -3.91 -14.91 -9.20
CA ALA A 108 -4.34 -15.45 -7.90
C ALA A 108 -4.75 -16.94 -7.95
N ILE A 109 -4.26 -17.65 -8.93
CA ILE A 109 -4.49 -19.09 -9.08
C ILE A 109 -3.23 -19.84 -8.66
N SER A 110 -3.35 -20.68 -7.67
CA SER A 110 -2.23 -21.49 -7.19
C SER A 110 -2.40 -22.96 -7.53
#